data_42d93f1d862a5f00661f2a0af5e7ed3d
#
_entry.id   42d93f1d862a5f00661f2a0af5e7ed3d
#
_cell.length_a   1.000
_cell.length_b   1.000
_cell.length_c   1.000
_cell.angle_alpha   90.00
_cell.angle_beta   90.00
_cell.angle_gamma   90.00
#
_symmetry.space_group_name_H-M   'P 1'
#
loop_
_entity.id
_entity.type
_entity.pdbx_description
1 polymer ?
#
loop_
_entity_poly.entity_id
_entity_poly.type
_entity_poly.pdbx_seq_one_letter_code
_entity_poly.pdbx_strand_id
1 'polypeptide(L)'
;MVQGMTHQPPLIVITSGEPSGIGPDIILSALSEQTFNARLVVLGDFELLQTRANQLGLAPKLHTVTQIDKVPLHQAGHIYLLPVPLAVPTKAGKLNVANAPYVLETLQKAGEGCLNRTFDAVVTPPVHKGILCDTGVHFSGHTEFFQALCQSPQVVMMLATEAMKVALATTHLPLQEVSSAITKDTLSRVIHALNADLKRKFAISRPKILVCGLNPHAGEDGHLGMEEIDTIIPTLNELRAQGLDLVGPLPADTLFTPKYLKQADCVLAMYHDQGLPVLKYSGFGNAVNITLGLPIIRTSVDHGTAIDLAGTGKANNGSLKVAIQHAINMANNAKQFPNEQNTAP
;
A
#
# COMPACT_ATOMS: atom_id res chain seq x y z
N MET A 1 -3.43 -38.31 -6.30
CA MET A 1 -2.38 -37.69 -5.48
C MET A 1 -1.92 -36.46 -6.25
N VAL A 2 -2.41 -35.28 -5.86
CA VAL A 2 -1.95 -34.00 -6.43
C VAL A 2 -0.59 -33.75 -5.78
N GLN A 3 0.48 -33.85 -6.55
CA GLN A 3 1.80 -33.42 -6.12
C GLN A 3 1.71 -31.97 -5.70
N GLY A 4 1.89 -31.70 -4.41
CA GLY A 4 1.97 -30.36 -3.88
C GLY A 4 3.10 -29.60 -4.57
N MET A 5 2.75 -28.66 -5.42
CA MET A 5 3.71 -27.67 -5.90
C MET A 5 4.21 -26.93 -4.66
N THR A 6 5.44 -27.23 -4.26
CA THR A 6 6.15 -26.44 -3.24
C THR A 6 6.42 -25.06 -3.83
N HIS A 7 5.45 -24.14 -3.73
CA HIS A 7 5.66 -22.77 -4.13
C HIS A 7 6.81 -22.18 -3.29
N GLN A 8 7.84 -21.72 -3.98
CA GLN A 8 8.92 -21.00 -3.31
C GLN A 8 8.34 -19.81 -2.53
N PRO A 9 8.77 -19.58 -1.27
CA PRO A 9 8.32 -18.44 -0.49
C PRO A 9 8.48 -17.13 -1.26
N PRO A 10 7.53 -16.19 -1.13
CA PRO A 10 7.57 -14.96 -1.92
C PRO A 10 8.82 -14.14 -1.62
N LEU A 11 9.34 -13.47 -2.63
CA LEU A 11 10.43 -12.52 -2.50
C LEU A 11 9.87 -11.10 -2.49
N ILE A 12 9.97 -10.44 -1.34
CA ILE A 12 9.45 -9.10 -1.12
C ILE A 12 10.61 -8.10 -1.12
N VAL A 13 10.51 -7.05 -1.92
CA VAL A 13 11.46 -5.94 -1.89
C VAL A 13 10.95 -4.81 -1.01
N ILE A 14 11.83 -4.27 -0.17
CA ILE A 14 11.55 -3.14 0.72
C ILE A 14 12.46 -1.99 0.28
N THR A 15 11.88 -0.83 -0.08
CA THR A 15 12.69 0.37 -0.32
C THR A 15 13.13 0.99 1.00
N SER A 16 14.25 1.69 1.04
CA SER A 16 14.72 2.30 2.30
C SER A 16 13.99 3.59 2.70
N GLY A 17 13.22 4.19 1.77
CA GLY A 17 12.53 5.46 2.00
C GLY A 17 13.49 6.66 2.05
N GLU A 18 13.07 7.73 2.75
CA GLU A 18 13.90 8.91 2.98
C GLU A 18 15.09 8.55 3.87
N PRO A 19 16.35 8.70 3.41
CA PRO A 19 17.52 8.26 4.17
C PRO A 19 17.74 9.05 5.47
N SER A 20 17.26 10.31 5.53
CA SER A 20 17.34 11.16 6.73
C SER A 20 16.17 10.96 7.68
N GLY A 21 15.11 10.22 7.26
CA GLY A 21 13.91 9.96 8.04
C GLY A 21 13.97 8.65 8.81
N ILE A 22 12.78 8.20 9.27
CA ILE A 22 12.63 6.95 10.04
C ILE A 22 12.58 5.69 9.18
N GLY A 23 12.61 5.78 7.83
CA GLY A 23 12.62 4.59 6.97
C GLY A 23 13.67 3.57 7.39
N PRO A 24 14.97 3.94 7.47
CA PRO A 24 16.03 3.06 7.96
C PRO A 24 15.79 2.53 9.37
N ASP A 25 15.27 3.36 10.29
CA ASP A 25 15.00 2.97 11.69
C ASP A 25 13.99 1.83 11.78
N ILE A 26 12.85 2.00 11.12
CA ILE A 26 11.76 1.02 11.17
C ILE A 26 12.12 -0.27 10.44
N ILE A 27 12.93 -0.21 9.35
CA ILE A 27 13.44 -1.40 8.67
C ILE A 27 14.37 -2.18 9.61
N LEU A 28 15.37 -1.51 10.18
CA LEU A 28 16.34 -2.13 11.07
C LEU A 28 15.67 -2.79 12.27
N SER A 29 14.75 -2.08 12.93
CA SER A 29 14.04 -2.61 14.10
C SER A 29 13.07 -3.73 13.72
N ALA A 30 12.24 -3.57 12.70
CA ALA A 30 11.25 -4.58 12.30
C ALA A 30 11.91 -5.91 11.89
N LEU A 31 12.98 -5.84 11.06
CA LEU A 31 13.68 -7.04 10.58
C LEU A 31 14.61 -7.66 11.63
N SER A 32 14.96 -6.90 12.68
CA SER A 32 15.72 -7.47 13.82
C SER A 32 14.82 -8.16 14.85
N GLU A 33 13.58 -7.71 14.99
CA GLU A 33 12.66 -8.19 16.04
C GLU A 33 11.79 -9.37 15.61
N GLN A 34 11.47 -9.50 14.33
CA GLN A 34 10.49 -10.47 13.85
C GLN A 34 11.01 -11.26 12.66
N THR A 35 10.74 -12.58 12.65
CA THR A 35 10.93 -13.45 11.50
C THR A 35 9.67 -13.43 10.62
N PHE A 36 9.87 -13.29 9.30
CA PHE A 36 8.79 -13.31 8.31
C PHE A 36 8.90 -14.55 7.43
N ASN A 37 7.78 -15.18 7.13
CA ASN A 37 7.74 -16.35 6.25
C ASN A 37 7.83 -15.95 4.76
N ALA A 38 8.90 -15.28 4.41
CA ALA A 38 9.21 -14.78 3.07
C ALA A 38 10.71 -14.60 2.91
N ARG A 39 11.16 -14.44 1.68
CA ARG A 39 12.47 -13.91 1.35
C ARG A 39 12.35 -12.39 1.30
N LEU A 40 13.18 -11.68 2.05
CA LEU A 40 13.13 -10.22 2.13
C LEU A 40 14.44 -9.63 1.62
N VAL A 41 14.35 -8.61 0.78
CA VAL A 41 15.50 -7.82 0.33
C VAL A 41 15.22 -6.34 0.49
N VAL A 42 16.20 -5.60 0.99
CA VAL A 42 16.11 -4.14 1.15
C VAL A 42 16.90 -3.49 0.03
N LEU A 43 16.29 -2.55 -0.70
CA LEU A 43 17.00 -1.65 -1.61
C LEU A 43 17.50 -0.45 -0.81
N GLY A 44 18.82 -0.30 -0.71
CA GLY A 44 19.38 0.80 0.07
C GLY A 44 20.90 0.84 0.11
N ASP A 45 21.43 1.78 0.83
CA ASP A 45 22.86 1.99 1.03
C ASP A 45 23.37 1.25 2.27
N PHE A 46 24.48 0.52 2.14
CA PHE A 46 25.03 -0.27 3.22
C PHE A 46 25.51 0.59 4.39
N GLU A 47 26.27 1.66 4.09
CA GLU A 47 26.81 2.54 5.12
C GLU A 47 25.73 3.30 5.87
N LEU A 48 24.65 3.69 5.17
CA LEU A 48 23.46 4.27 5.78
C LEU A 48 22.88 3.34 6.85
N LEU A 49 22.59 2.07 6.47
CA LEU A 49 21.96 1.12 7.37
C LEU A 49 22.90 0.72 8.52
N GLN A 50 24.19 0.53 8.23
CA GLN A 50 25.19 0.21 9.26
C GLN A 50 25.34 1.35 10.28
N THR A 51 25.46 2.60 9.79
CA THR A 51 25.57 3.78 10.64
C THR A 51 24.31 3.96 11.49
N ARG A 52 23.13 3.80 10.87
CA ARG A 52 21.86 3.93 11.60
C ARG A 52 21.66 2.81 12.61
N ALA A 53 22.03 1.58 12.31
CA ALA A 53 21.99 0.47 13.26
C ALA A 53 22.87 0.76 14.49
N ASN A 54 24.09 1.22 14.29
CA ASN A 54 24.98 1.64 15.37
C ASN A 54 24.37 2.77 16.23
N GLN A 55 23.77 3.77 15.58
CA GLN A 55 23.10 4.89 16.27
C GLN A 55 21.93 4.42 17.14
N LEU A 56 21.19 3.41 16.66
CA LEU A 56 20.05 2.82 17.38
C LEU A 56 20.45 1.77 18.43
N GLY A 57 21.72 1.43 18.52
CA GLY A 57 22.20 0.34 19.40
C GLY A 57 21.75 -1.05 18.92
N LEU A 58 21.45 -1.20 17.63
CA LEU A 58 21.09 -2.46 17.01
C LEU A 58 22.32 -3.10 16.34
N ALA A 59 22.36 -4.43 16.31
CA ALA A 59 23.46 -5.19 15.71
C ALA A 59 22.97 -6.25 14.71
N PRO A 60 22.16 -5.88 13.69
CA PRO A 60 21.76 -6.83 12.67
C PRO A 60 22.96 -7.24 11.82
N LYS A 61 22.89 -8.46 11.27
CA LYS A 61 23.84 -8.91 10.25
C LYS A 61 23.38 -8.42 8.90
N LEU A 62 24.11 -7.45 8.33
CA LEU A 62 23.85 -6.94 6.97
C LEU A 62 24.57 -7.80 5.95
N HIS A 63 23.83 -8.31 4.96
CA HIS A 63 24.35 -9.17 3.89
C HIS A 63 24.12 -8.49 2.54
N THR A 64 25.20 -8.17 1.83
CA THR A 64 25.08 -7.64 0.46
C THR A 64 24.68 -8.76 -0.49
N VAL A 65 23.58 -8.53 -1.23
CA VAL A 65 23.03 -9.48 -2.21
C VAL A 65 23.67 -9.24 -3.56
N THR A 66 24.28 -10.28 -4.13
CA THR A 66 24.80 -10.29 -5.50
C THR A 66 23.96 -11.17 -6.44
N GLN A 67 23.19 -12.10 -5.88
CA GLN A 67 22.34 -13.04 -6.60
C GLN A 67 20.98 -13.12 -5.89
N ILE A 68 19.95 -12.57 -6.53
CA ILE A 68 18.60 -12.44 -5.97
C ILE A 68 17.96 -13.80 -5.68
N ASP A 69 18.17 -14.77 -6.53
CA ASP A 69 17.65 -16.15 -6.39
C ASP A 69 18.17 -16.87 -5.14
N LYS A 70 19.31 -16.46 -4.63
CA LYS A 70 19.95 -17.03 -3.44
C LYS A 70 19.57 -16.36 -2.12
N VAL A 71 18.69 -15.36 -2.13
CA VAL A 71 18.18 -14.75 -0.89
C VAL A 71 17.41 -15.82 -0.11
N PRO A 72 17.82 -16.16 1.14
CA PRO A 72 17.14 -17.18 1.93
C PRO A 72 15.86 -16.68 2.57
N LEU A 73 15.11 -17.57 3.23
CA LEU A 73 14.04 -17.20 4.12
C LEU A 73 14.56 -16.24 5.20
N HIS A 74 13.75 -15.23 5.47
CA HIS A 74 14.09 -14.22 6.46
C HIS A 74 14.17 -14.80 7.87
N GLN A 75 15.23 -14.42 8.58
CA GLN A 75 15.41 -14.66 10.01
C GLN A 75 15.65 -13.34 10.71
N ALA A 76 15.03 -13.16 11.87
CA ALA A 76 15.23 -11.96 12.69
C ALA A 76 16.73 -11.67 12.92
N GLY A 77 17.11 -10.42 12.77
CA GLY A 77 18.50 -9.99 12.89
C GLY A 77 19.36 -10.15 11.63
N HIS A 78 18.83 -10.70 10.54
CA HIS A 78 19.51 -10.82 9.26
C HIS A 78 18.83 -9.93 8.20
N ILE A 79 19.55 -9.01 7.59
CA ILE A 79 19.03 -8.09 6.57
C ILE A 79 19.81 -8.27 5.28
N TYR A 80 19.12 -8.65 4.22
CA TYR A 80 19.68 -8.86 2.88
C TYR A 80 19.49 -7.57 2.07
N LEU A 81 20.59 -6.97 1.65
CA LEU A 81 20.64 -5.65 1.03
C LEU A 81 21.04 -5.75 -0.44
N LEU A 82 20.19 -5.26 -1.32
CA LEU A 82 20.53 -5.00 -2.72
C LEU A 82 21.02 -3.55 -2.81
N PRO A 83 22.31 -3.31 -3.12
CA PRO A 83 22.90 -2.01 -2.98
C PRO A 83 22.34 -0.96 -3.93
N VAL A 84 22.02 0.19 -3.37
CA VAL A 84 21.80 1.46 -4.07
C VAL A 84 22.58 2.51 -3.29
N PRO A 85 23.63 3.12 -3.87
CA PRO A 85 24.49 4.01 -3.13
C PRO A 85 23.86 5.40 -2.93
N LEU A 86 24.09 6.00 -1.78
CA LEU A 86 23.82 7.44 -1.56
C LEU A 86 24.78 8.29 -2.37
N ALA A 87 24.31 9.46 -2.84
CA ALA A 87 25.19 10.43 -3.48
C ALA A 87 26.14 11.11 -2.49
N VAL A 88 25.66 11.35 -1.27
CA VAL A 88 26.44 11.92 -0.17
C VAL A 88 26.03 11.29 1.16
N PRO A 89 26.94 11.23 2.16
CA PRO A 89 26.59 10.75 3.48
C PRO A 89 25.40 11.53 4.06
N THR A 90 24.51 10.82 4.72
CA THR A 90 23.31 11.41 5.34
C THR A 90 23.43 11.48 6.86
N LYS A 91 22.70 12.42 7.45
CA LYS A 91 22.53 12.54 8.88
C LYS A 91 21.05 12.41 9.24
N ALA A 92 20.72 11.56 10.21
CA ALA A 92 19.37 11.44 10.73
C ALA A 92 18.80 12.81 11.14
N GLY A 93 17.57 13.10 10.74
CA GLY A 93 16.92 14.37 11.03
C GLY A 93 17.32 15.55 10.13
N LYS A 94 18.19 15.35 9.15
CA LYS A 94 18.65 16.44 8.25
C LYS A 94 18.48 16.06 6.79
N LEU A 95 17.44 16.58 6.16
CA LEU A 95 17.18 16.42 4.73
C LEU A 95 18.33 16.94 3.88
N ASN A 96 18.63 16.24 2.78
CA ASN A 96 19.63 16.66 1.80
C ASN A 96 19.15 16.31 0.38
N VAL A 97 18.91 17.34 -0.43
CA VAL A 97 18.42 17.20 -1.81
C VAL A 97 19.34 16.35 -2.69
N ALA A 98 20.65 16.32 -2.41
CA ALA A 98 21.60 15.50 -3.15
C ALA A 98 21.28 14.00 -3.10
N ASN A 99 20.55 13.53 -2.08
CA ASN A 99 20.12 12.14 -1.93
C ASN A 99 18.71 11.85 -2.51
N ALA A 100 18.02 12.84 -3.08
CA ALA A 100 16.74 12.61 -3.72
C ALA A 100 16.80 11.60 -4.89
N PRO A 101 17.84 11.61 -5.77
CA PRO A 101 17.99 10.59 -6.81
C PRO A 101 18.06 9.16 -6.26
N TYR A 102 18.73 8.97 -5.12
CA TYR A 102 18.77 7.68 -4.42
C TYR A 102 17.36 7.15 -4.09
N VAL A 103 16.51 8.02 -3.55
CA VAL A 103 15.12 7.65 -3.20
C VAL A 103 14.37 7.22 -4.45
N LEU A 104 14.43 8.02 -5.53
CA LEU A 104 13.78 7.73 -6.80
C LEU A 104 14.30 6.42 -7.42
N GLU A 105 15.61 6.18 -7.37
CA GLU A 105 16.23 4.96 -7.88
C GLU A 105 15.75 3.71 -7.12
N THR A 106 15.61 3.79 -5.79
CA THR A 106 15.06 2.65 -5.01
C THR A 106 13.64 2.33 -5.40
N LEU A 107 12.79 3.35 -5.63
CA LEU A 107 11.41 3.17 -6.08
C LEU A 107 11.33 2.60 -7.49
N GLN A 108 12.15 3.13 -8.41
CA GLN A 108 12.22 2.67 -9.81
C GLN A 108 12.63 1.20 -9.88
N LYS A 109 13.77 0.84 -9.25
CA LYS A 109 14.26 -0.55 -9.21
C LYS A 109 13.26 -1.52 -8.59
N ALA A 110 12.60 -1.12 -7.51
CA ALA A 110 11.59 -1.94 -6.87
C ALA A 110 10.39 -2.19 -7.78
N GLY A 111 9.86 -1.13 -8.41
CA GLY A 111 8.73 -1.22 -9.32
C GLY A 111 9.03 -2.03 -10.58
N GLU A 112 10.14 -1.76 -11.23
CA GLU A 112 10.61 -2.53 -12.40
C GLU A 112 10.84 -4.00 -12.05
N GLY A 113 11.44 -4.27 -10.88
CA GLY A 113 11.65 -5.63 -10.38
C GLY A 113 10.34 -6.38 -10.11
N CYS A 114 9.28 -5.67 -9.69
CA CYS A 114 7.95 -6.28 -9.58
C CYS A 114 7.29 -6.49 -10.94
N LEU A 115 7.45 -5.56 -11.89
CA LEU A 115 6.90 -5.67 -13.25
C LEU A 115 7.51 -6.83 -14.01
N ASN A 116 8.83 -7.03 -13.92
CA ASN A 116 9.55 -8.14 -14.55
C ASN A 116 9.52 -9.44 -13.75
N ARG A 117 8.78 -9.48 -12.61
CA ARG A 117 8.62 -10.63 -11.73
C ARG A 117 9.89 -11.09 -11.00
N THR A 118 10.90 -10.25 -10.89
CA THR A 118 12.04 -10.50 -10.00
C THR A 118 11.58 -10.49 -8.55
N PHE A 119 10.67 -9.56 -8.20
CA PHE A 119 10.05 -9.46 -6.89
C PHE A 119 8.54 -9.75 -6.98
N ASP A 120 8.00 -10.41 -5.96
CA ASP A 120 6.56 -10.71 -5.87
C ASP A 120 5.74 -9.51 -5.36
N ALA A 121 6.35 -8.64 -4.56
CA ALA A 121 5.70 -7.41 -4.05
C ALA A 121 6.75 -6.39 -3.60
N VAL A 122 6.32 -5.12 -3.52
CA VAL A 122 7.10 -4.01 -2.95
C VAL A 122 6.43 -3.45 -1.70
N VAL A 123 7.26 -3.20 -0.68
CA VAL A 123 6.88 -2.49 0.55
C VAL A 123 7.63 -1.16 0.62
N THR A 124 6.88 -0.05 0.81
CA THR A 124 7.46 1.29 0.79
C THR A 124 7.38 1.98 2.16
N PRO A 125 8.51 2.18 2.85
CA PRO A 125 8.66 3.18 3.91
C PRO A 125 8.45 4.60 3.39
N PRO A 126 8.30 5.59 4.28
CA PRO A 126 7.92 6.93 3.87
C PRO A 126 9.06 7.69 3.16
N VAL A 127 8.68 8.57 2.23
CA VAL A 127 9.58 9.50 1.55
C VAL A 127 9.17 10.95 1.82
N HIS A 128 10.11 11.88 1.68
CA HIS A 128 9.83 13.30 1.85
C HIS A 128 9.54 13.95 0.51
N LYS A 129 8.24 14.17 0.19
CA LYS A 129 7.79 14.68 -1.11
C LYS A 129 8.47 16.00 -1.49
N GLY A 130 8.57 16.95 -0.55
CA GLY A 130 9.17 18.26 -0.78
C GLY A 130 10.61 18.15 -1.30
N ILE A 131 11.46 17.36 -0.65
CA ILE A 131 12.86 17.20 -1.06
C ILE A 131 13.01 16.56 -2.45
N LEU A 132 12.07 15.68 -2.84
CA LEU A 132 12.04 15.10 -4.17
C LEU A 132 11.65 16.15 -5.22
N CYS A 133 10.64 16.98 -4.92
CA CYS A 133 10.22 18.07 -5.81
C CYS A 133 11.30 19.14 -5.98
N ASP A 134 12.14 19.38 -4.98
CA ASP A 134 13.25 20.35 -5.03
C ASP A 134 14.30 19.99 -6.10
N THR A 135 14.32 18.75 -6.61
CA THR A 135 15.14 18.35 -7.76
C THR A 135 14.55 18.71 -9.12
N GLY A 136 13.36 19.30 -9.14
CA GLY A 136 12.60 19.58 -10.38
C GLY A 136 11.78 18.39 -10.87
N VAL A 137 11.80 17.25 -10.18
CA VAL A 137 10.97 16.09 -10.50
C VAL A 137 9.59 16.29 -9.86
N HIS A 138 8.54 16.14 -10.67
CA HIS A 138 7.18 16.13 -10.12
C HIS A 138 6.91 14.83 -9.39
N PHE A 139 6.81 14.89 -8.05
CA PHE A 139 6.51 13.74 -7.19
C PHE A 139 5.35 14.06 -6.25
N SER A 140 4.16 13.63 -6.62
CA SER A 140 2.94 13.82 -5.80
C SER A 140 2.79 12.75 -4.72
N GLY A 141 3.34 11.56 -4.97
CA GLY A 141 3.34 10.45 -3.99
C GLY A 141 3.71 9.12 -4.62
N HIS A 142 3.85 8.11 -3.77
CA HIS A 142 4.15 6.75 -4.21
C HIS A 142 3.07 6.17 -5.14
N THR A 143 1.79 6.45 -4.87
CA THR A 143 0.67 5.93 -5.64
C THR A 143 0.74 6.40 -7.09
N GLU A 144 0.92 7.69 -7.29
CA GLU A 144 1.03 8.31 -8.61
C GLU A 144 2.32 7.89 -9.32
N PHE A 145 3.43 7.77 -8.58
CA PHE A 145 4.69 7.25 -9.11
C PHE A 145 4.53 5.83 -9.68
N PHE A 146 3.98 4.90 -8.89
CA PHE A 146 3.78 3.53 -9.36
C PHE A 146 2.67 3.42 -10.40
N GLN A 147 1.65 4.27 -10.36
CA GLN A 147 0.64 4.34 -11.42
C GLN A 147 1.28 4.70 -12.76
N ALA A 148 2.11 5.73 -12.79
CA ALA A 148 2.84 6.15 -14.00
C ALA A 148 3.82 5.06 -14.48
N LEU A 149 4.64 4.50 -13.58
CA LEU A 149 5.60 3.45 -13.89
C LEU A 149 4.91 2.20 -14.48
N CYS A 150 3.78 1.80 -13.92
CA CYS A 150 3.00 0.65 -14.36
C CYS A 150 2.04 0.96 -15.51
N GLN A 151 1.90 2.22 -15.93
CA GLN A 151 0.91 2.67 -16.93
C GLN A 151 -0.52 2.21 -16.58
N SER A 152 -0.85 2.21 -15.28
CA SER A 152 -2.15 1.73 -14.81
C SER A 152 -3.23 2.78 -15.03
N PRO A 153 -4.35 2.43 -15.68
CA PRO A 153 -5.41 3.39 -16.00
C PRO A 153 -6.19 3.84 -14.77
N GLN A 154 -6.25 2.99 -13.76
CA GLN A 154 -6.97 3.28 -12.51
C GLN A 154 -6.22 2.68 -11.33
N VAL A 155 -5.99 3.47 -10.30
CA VAL A 155 -5.53 3.01 -8.98
C VAL A 155 -6.58 3.32 -7.92
N VAL A 156 -6.59 2.53 -6.86
CA VAL A 156 -7.49 2.69 -5.72
C VAL A 156 -6.66 2.63 -4.44
N MET A 157 -6.74 3.67 -3.64
CA MET A 157 -6.14 3.69 -2.31
C MET A 157 -7.03 2.92 -1.36
N MET A 158 -6.45 1.96 -0.65
CA MET A 158 -7.12 1.21 0.40
C MET A 158 -6.25 1.21 1.65
N LEU A 159 -6.86 1.52 2.79
CA LEU A 159 -6.26 1.25 4.09
C LEU A 159 -6.89 -0.01 4.68
N ALA A 160 -6.06 -0.80 5.34
CA ALA A 160 -6.50 -2.02 6.01
C ALA A 160 -5.96 -2.08 7.44
N THR A 161 -6.81 -2.59 8.33
CA THR A 161 -6.48 -3.01 9.69
C THR A 161 -6.99 -4.43 9.87
N GLU A 162 -6.77 -5.03 11.03
CA GLU A 162 -7.40 -6.32 11.34
C GLU A 162 -8.94 -6.25 11.34
N ALA A 163 -9.49 -5.10 11.73
CA ALA A 163 -10.93 -4.91 11.89
C ALA A 163 -11.66 -4.66 10.58
N MET A 164 -11.03 -3.97 9.62
CA MET A 164 -11.70 -3.56 8.38
C MET A 164 -10.73 -3.16 7.26
N LYS A 165 -11.24 -3.15 6.04
CA LYS A 165 -10.61 -2.57 4.85
C LYS A 165 -11.48 -1.44 4.34
N VAL A 166 -10.89 -0.27 4.09
CA VAL A 166 -11.58 0.90 3.55
C VAL A 166 -10.87 1.37 2.29
N ALA A 167 -11.55 1.28 1.16
CA ALA A 167 -11.12 1.81 -0.11
C ALA A 167 -11.75 3.19 -0.35
N LEU A 168 -11.11 4.02 -1.14
CA LEU A 168 -11.51 5.40 -1.41
C LEU A 168 -11.87 5.59 -2.88
N ALA A 169 -13.04 6.15 -3.15
CA ALA A 169 -13.44 6.55 -4.49
C ALA A 169 -12.68 7.81 -4.95
N THR A 170 -12.48 8.76 -4.06
CA THR A 170 -11.61 9.94 -4.23
C THR A 170 -10.61 10.03 -3.09
N THR A 171 -9.40 10.55 -3.34
CA THR A 171 -8.32 10.61 -2.36
C THR A 171 -8.06 12.05 -1.86
N HIS A 172 -7.07 12.72 -2.41
CA HIS A 172 -6.57 14.01 -1.94
C HIS A 172 -7.16 15.18 -2.73
N LEU A 173 -8.49 15.28 -2.76
CA LEU A 173 -9.21 16.39 -3.37
C LEU A 173 -9.70 17.38 -2.30
N PRO A 174 -9.76 18.68 -2.62
CA PRO A 174 -10.55 19.62 -1.82
C PRO A 174 -12.00 19.14 -1.70
N LEU A 175 -12.61 19.28 -0.52
CA LEU A 175 -13.95 18.73 -0.26
C LEU A 175 -15.00 19.22 -1.28
N GLN A 176 -14.89 20.48 -1.70
CA GLN A 176 -15.80 21.07 -2.72
C GLN A 176 -15.72 20.39 -4.10
N GLU A 177 -14.62 19.68 -4.40
CA GLU A 177 -14.41 19.00 -5.68
C GLU A 177 -14.87 17.54 -5.65
N VAL A 178 -15.16 16.99 -4.48
CA VAL A 178 -15.49 15.58 -4.30
C VAL A 178 -16.76 15.22 -5.07
N SER A 179 -17.83 15.98 -4.92
CA SER A 179 -19.11 15.68 -5.59
C SER A 179 -18.94 15.60 -7.11
N SER A 180 -18.25 16.58 -7.71
CA SER A 180 -18.01 16.59 -9.16
C SER A 180 -17.08 15.48 -9.65
N ALA A 181 -16.19 14.95 -8.79
CA ALA A 181 -15.30 13.84 -9.12
C ALA A 181 -16.00 12.47 -9.08
N ILE A 182 -17.14 12.36 -8.37
CA ILE A 182 -17.95 11.13 -8.31
C ILE A 182 -18.86 11.08 -9.54
N THR A 183 -18.37 10.48 -10.61
CA THR A 183 -19.13 10.23 -11.84
C THR A 183 -19.38 8.73 -12.02
N LYS A 184 -20.34 8.36 -12.88
CA LYS A 184 -20.61 6.96 -13.21
C LYS A 184 -19.34 6.23 -13.70
N ASP A 185 -18.58 6.88 -14.57
CA ASP A 185 -17.35 6.32 -15.13
C ASP A 185 -16.26 6.15 -14.07
N THR A 186 -15.97 7.18 -13.26
CA THR A 186 -14.94 7.08 -12.21
C THR A 186 -15.30 6.06 -11.15
N LEU A 187 -16.57 6.06 -10.69
CA LEU A 187 -17.03 5.12 -9.68
C LEU A 187 -17.01 3.66 -10.20
N SER A 188 -17.42 3.46 -11.45
CA SER A 188 -17.39 2.14 -12.09
C SER A 188 -15.96 1.60 -12.20
N ARG A 189 -15.01 2.42 -12.67
CA ARG A 189 -13.59 2.02 -12.76
C ARG A 189 -13.01 1.67 -11.39
N VAL A 190 -13.28 2.49 -10.38
CA VAL A 190 -12.82 2.24 -8.99
C VAL A 190 -13.36 0.91 -8.47
N ILE A 191 -14.66 0.65 -8.63
CA ILE A 191 -15.29 -0.58 -8.13
C ILE A 191 -14.77 -1.82 -8.88
N HIS A 192 -14.57 -1.74 -10.20
CA HIS A 192 -13.98 -2.84 -10.97
C HIS A 192 -12.56 -3.14 -10.52
N ALA A 193 -11.70 -2.13 -10.36
CA ALA A 193 -10.33 -2.31 -9.88
C ALA A 193 -10.29 -2.91 -8.47
N LEU A 194 -11.14 -2.40 -7.57
CA LEU A 194 -11.29 -2.90 -6.21
C LEU A 194 -11.74 -4.38 -6.19
N ASN A 195 -12.80 -4.72 -6.91
CA ASN A 195 -13.33 -6.07 -6.97
C ASN A 195 -12.32 -7.07 -7.56
N ALA A 196 -11.62 -6.69 -8.64
CA ALA A 196 -10.60 -7.52 -9.26
C ALA A 196 -9.45 -7.84 -8.30
N ASP A 197 -8.95 -6.83 -7.59
CA ASP A 197 -7.85 -7.02 -6.66
C ASP A 197 -8.26 -7.72 -5.36
N LEU A 198 -9.48 -7.53 -4.86
CA LEU A 198 -10.02 -8.32 -3.74
C LEU A 198 -10.09 -9.82 -4.11
N LYS A 199 -10.46 -10.15 -5.34
CA LYS A 199 -10.43 -11.54 -5.82
C LYS A 199 -9.00 -12.07 -5.89
N ARG A 200 -8.13 -11.37 -6.59
CA ARG A 200 -6.79 -11.86 -6.91
C ARG A 200 -5.81 -11.78 -5.73
N LYS A 201 -5.73 -10.60 -5.10
CA LYS A 201 -4.72 -10.31 -4.07
C LYS A 201 -5.17 -10.71 -2.67
N PHE A 202 -6.49 -10.81 -2.42
CA PHE A 202 -7.05 -11.21 -1.13
C PHE A 202 -7.71 -12.59 -1.14
N ALA A 203 -7.72 -13.27 -2.28
CA ALA A 203 -8.32 -14.60 -2.45
C ALA A 203 -9.82 -14.67 -2.07
N ILE A 204 -10.56 -13.58 -2.28
CA ILE A 204 -11.99 -13.51 -2.01
C ILE A 204 -12.75 -13.81 -3.29
N SER A 205 -13.33 -15.01 -3.43
CA SER A 205 -13.97 -15.43 -4.67
C SER A 205 -15.14 -14.53 -5.11
N ARG A 206 -15.91 -14.03 -4.14
CA ARG A 206 -17.05 -13.13 -4.36
C ARG A 206 -17.01 -11.99 -3.34
N PRO A 207 -16.22 -10.92 -3.61
CA PRO A 207 -16.09 -9.80 -2.68
C PRO A 207 -17.42 -9.10 -2.45
N LYS A 208 -17.81 -8.96 -1.17
CA LYS A 208 -18.93 -8.12 -0.77
C LYS A 208 -18.41 -6.75 -0.37
N ILE A 209 -18.81 -5.72 -1.13
CA ILE A 209 -18.37 -4.35 -0.94
C ILE A 209 -19.54 -3.51 -0.41
N LEU A 210 -19.37 -2.93 0.77
CA LEU A 210 -20.29 -1.90 1.27
C LEU A 210 -19.91 -0.56 0.67
N VAL A 211 -20.87 0.14 0.09
CA VAL A 211 -20.64 1.42 -0.56
C VAL A 211 -21.32 2.53 0.26
N CYS A 212 -20.53 3.51 0.70
CA CYS A 212 -21.08 4.70 1.37
C CYS A 212 -21.86 5.57 0.40
N GLY A 213 -22.90 6.23 0.88
CA GLY A 213 -23.41 7.42 0.20
C GLY A 213 -22.40 8.57 0.28
N LEU A 214 -22.55 9.58 -0.56
CA LEU A 214 -21.75 10.80 -0.50
C LEU A 214 -22.29 11.75 0.55
N ASN A 215 -23.61 11.97 0.51
CA ASN A 215 -24.31 12.93 1.36
C ASN A 215 -24.72 12.32 2.71
N PRO A 216 -25.00 13.16 3.73
CA PRO A 216 -25.60 12.70 4.98
C PRO A 216 -26.87 11.87 4.71
N HIS A 217 -27.07 10.80 5.50
CA HIS A 217 -28.18 9.86 5.33
C HIS A 217 -28.31 9.28 3.90
N ALA A 218 -27.18 9.21 3.15
CA ALA A 218 -27.15 8.78 1.75
C ALA A 218 -28.14 9.57 0.87
N GLY A 219 -28.24 10.90 1.10
CA GLY A 219 -29.04 11.84 0.32
C GLY A 219 -30.51 11.94 0.72
N GLU A 220 -31.01 11.07 1.62
CA GLU A 220 -32.38 11.08 2.15
C GLU A 220 -33.44 11.32 1.04
N ASP A 221 -33.49 10.38 0.08
CA ASP A 221 -34.38 10.43 -1.10
C ASP A 221 -34.22 11.70 -1.95
N GLY A 222 -33.05 12.32 -1.96
CA GLY A 222 -32.74 13.54 -2.72
C GLY A 222 -32.92 14.85 -1.93
N HIS A 223 -33.42 14.80 -0.70
CA HIS A 223 -33.59 15.98 0.14
C HIS A 223 -32.27 16.61 0.60
N LEU A 224 -31.21 15.79 0.69
CA LEU A 224 -29.88 16.23 1.12
C LEU A 224 -28.81 16.10 0.02
N GLY A 225 -29.23 16.08 -1.24
CA GLY A 225 -28.37 15.98 -2.41
C GLY A 225 -28.85 14.90 -3.38
N MET A 226 -28.50 15.06 -4.65
CA MET A 226 -28.97 14.19 -5.73
C MET A 226 -27.92 13.20 -6.21
N GLU A 227 -26.69 13.27 -5.71
CA GLU A 227 -25.56 12.44 -6.18
C GLU A 227 -25.83 10.95 -6.05
N GLU A 228 -26.55 10.54 -5.00
CA GLU A 228 -26.97 9.15 -4.85
C GLU A 228 -27.94 8.72 -5.94
N ILE A 229 -28.96 9.54 -6.22
CA ILE A 229 -30.02 9.24 -7.21
C ILE A 229 -29.47 9.32 -8.63
N ASP A 230 -28.72 10.38 -8.93
CA ASP A 230 -28.29 10.65 -10.30
C ASP A 230 -27.06 9.83 -10.72
N THR A 231 -26.22 9.45 -9.77
CA THR A 231 -24.91 8.84 -10.06
C THR A 231 -24.69 7.52 -9.34
N ILE A 232 -24.75 7.48 -8.00
CA ILE A 232 -24.27 6.32 -7.24
C ILE A 232 -25.20 5.12 -7.44
N ILE A 233 -26.50 5.28 -7.19
CA ILE A 233 -27.50 4.20 -7.32
C ILE A 233 -27.54 3.62 -8.73
N PRO A 234 -27.62 4.41 -9.82
CA PRO A 234 -27.59 3.86 -11.17
C PRO A 234 -26.30 3.07 -11.46
N THR A 235 -25.13 3.59 -11.06
CA THR A 235 -23.85 2.91 -11.24
C THR A 235 -23.82 1.57 -10.49
N LEU A 236 -24.23 1.55 -9.23
CA LEU A 236 -24.26 0.31 -8.45
C LEU A 236 -25.24 -0.71 -9.05
N ASN A 237 -26.38 -0.28 -9.58
CA ASN A 237 -27.35 -1.17 -10.21
C ASN A 237 -26.78 -1.80 -11.50
N GLU A 238 -26.09 -1.02 -12.33
CA GLU A 238 -25.40 -1.53 -13.51
C GLU A 238 -24.33 -2.57 -13.15
N LEU A 239 -23.54 -2.30 -12.10
CA LEU A 239 -22.50 -3.22 -11.64
C LEU A 239 -23.06 -4.49 -10.97
N ARG A 240 -24.17 -4.39 -10.25
CA ARG A 240 -24.90 -5.55 -9.70
C ARG A 240 -25.44 -6.45 -10.81
N ALA A 241 -25.95 -5.86 -11.91
CA ALA A 241 -26.39 -6.63 -13.07
C ALA A 241 -25.24 -7.38 -13.75
N GLN A 242 -23.99 -6.92 -13.57
CA GLN A 242 -22.77 -7.62 -14.00
C GLN A 242 -22.30 -8.68 -13.00
N GLY A 243 -23.01 -8.89 -11.88
CA GLY A 243 -22.72 -9.92 -10.90
C GLY A 243 -21.83 -9.49 -9.72
N LEU A 244 -21.56 -8.19 -9.53
CA LEU A 244 -20.83 -7.70 -8.37
C LEU A 244 -21.74 -7.69 -7.13
N ASP A 245 -21.20 -8.08 -5.97
CA ASP A 245 -21.90 -8.06 -4.69
C ASP A 245 -21.69 -6.73 -3.97
N LEU A 246 -22.54 -5.75 -4.30
CA LEU A 246 -22.48 -4.39 -3.80
C LEU A 246 -23.68 -4.10 -2.90
N VAL A 247 -23.44 -3.57 -1.71
CA VAL A 247 -24.49 -3.16 -0.77
C VAL A 247 -24.39 -1.66 -0.54
N GLY A 248 -25.44 -0.92 -0.83
CA GLY A 248 -25.48 0.55 -0.69
C GLY A 248 -26.19 1.24 -1.86
N PRO A 249 -26.11 2.59 -1.94
CA PRO A 249 -25.40 3.44 -0.99
C PRO A 249 -26.01 3.40 0.41
N LEU A 250 -25.16 3.33 1.43
CA LEU A 250 -25.57 3.34 2.83
C LEU A 250 -25.08 4.62 3.53
N PRO A 251 -25.84 5.16 4.49
CA PRO A 251 -25.34 6.23 5.34
C PRO A 251 -24.04 5.80 6.05
N ALA A 252 -22.99 6.64 5.96
CA ALA A 252 -21.69 6.30 6.50
C ALA A 252 -21.68 6.13 8.03
N ASP A 253 -22.50 6.92 8.74
CA ASP A 253 -22.66 6.86 10.20
C ASP A 253 -23.19 5.52 10.70
N THR A 254 -24.01 4.85 9.92
CA THR A 254 -24.57 3.52 10.25
C THR A 254 -23.80 2.38 9.62
N LEU A 255 -23.17 2.59 8.46
CA LEU A 255 -22.41 1.58 7.74
C LEU A 255 -21.22 1.07 8.58
N PHE A 256 -20.49 1.98 9.25
CA PHE A 256 -19.34 1.63 10.07
C PHE A 256 -19.73 1.03 11.44
N THR A 257 -20.74 0.18 11.45
CA THR A 257 -21.14 -0.54 12.65
C THR A 257 -20.85 -2.05 12.52
N PRO A 258 -20.65 -2.78 13.64
CA PRO A 258 -20.37 -4.21 13.59
C PRO A 258 -21.42 -5.04 12.83
N LYS A 259 -22.66 -4.56 12.79
CA LYS A 259 -23.75 -5.21 12.05
C LYS A 259 -23.45 -5.35 10.57
N TYR A 260 -22.90 -4.29 9.96
CA TYR A 260 -22.55 -4.26 8.54
C TYR A 260 -21.13 -4.80 8.29
N LEU A 261 -20.15 -4.36 9.06
CA LEU A 261 -18.74 -4.69 8.83
C LEU A 261 -18.46 -6.21 8.91
N LYS A 262 -19.15 -6.95 9.78
CA LYS A 262 -18.99 -8.41 9.89
C LYS A 262 -19.45 -9.19 8.66
N GLN A 263 -20.22 -8.57 7.79
CA GLN A 263 -20.79 -9.20 6.60
C GLN A 263 -20.10 -8.77 5.31
N ALA A 264 -19.06 -7.96 5.41
CA ALA A 264 -18.41 -7.34 4.27
C ALA A 264 -16.92 -7.61 4.24
N ASP A 265 -16.36 -7.61 3.03
CA ASP A 265 -14.94 -7.78 2.80
C ASP A 265 -14.22 -6.42 2.70
N CYS A 266 -14.93 -5.37 2.28
CA CYS A 266 -14.39 -4.03 2.14
C CYS A 266 -15.49 -2.98 2.18
N VAL A 267 -15.16 -1.78 2.66
CA VAL A 267 -15.97 -0.57 2.55
C VAL A 267 -15.40 0.30 1.46
N LEU A 268 -16.25 0.85 0.59
CA LEU A 268 -15.88 1.92 -0.35
C LEU A 268 -16.44 3.24 0.18
N ALA A 269 -15.58 4.10 0.67
CA ALA A 269 -15.90 5.47 1.05
C ALA A 269 -15.77 6.42 -0.15
N MET A 270 -16.61 7.43 -0.22
CA MET A 270 -16.61 8.38 -1.34
C MET A 270 -15.44 9.35 -1.27
N TYR A 271 -14.96 9.69 -0.08
CA TYR A 271 -13.84 10.60 0.12
C TYR A 271 -13.03 10.23 1.38
N HIS A 272 -11.84 10.80 1.47
CA HIS A 272 -10.81 10.48 2.45
C HIS A 272 -11.34 10.51 3.89
N ASP A 273 -11.89 11.65 4.34
CA ASP A 273 -12.29 11.82 5.73
C ASP A 273 -13.65 11.17 6.07
N GLN A 274 -14.34 10.58 5.10
CA GLN A 274 -15.51 9.75 5.36
C GLN A 274 -15.15 8.40 6.00
N GLY A 275 -14.06 7.79 5.55
CA GLY A 275 -13.69 6.43 5.94
C GLY A 275 -12.46 6.33 6.85
N LEU A 276 -11.44 7.14 6.61
CA LEU A 276 -10.15 6.96 7.27
C LEU A 276 -10.13 7.33 8.76
N PRO A 277 -10.86 8.32 9.28
CA PRO A 277 -10.91 8.58 10.71
C PRO A 277 -11.40 7.37 11.50
N VAL A 278 -12.45 6.68 11.01
CA VAL A 278 -13.00 5.48 11.65
C VAL A 278 -11.99 4.34 11.63
N LEU A 279 -11.35 4.11 10.48
CA LEU A 279 -10.35 3.05 10.33
C LEU A 279 -9.14 3.30 11.25
N LYS A 280 -8.60 4.53 11.25
CA LYS A 280 -7.43 4.89 12.07
C LYS A 280 -7.73 4.81 13.56
N TYR A 281 -8.92 5.21 13.98
CA TYR A 281 -9.36 5.05 15.36
C TYR A 281 -9.41 3.58 15.77
N SER A 282 -9.95 2.70 14.94
CA SER A 282 -10.03 1.26 15.22
C SER A 282 -8.69 0.53 15.17
N GLY A 283 -7.75 1.02 14.35
CA GLY A 283 -6.47 0.35 14.06
C GLY A 283 -5.33 0.68 15.00
N PHE A 284 -5.43 1.71 15.84
CA PHE A 284 -4.41 2.13 16.82
C PHE A 284 -2.96 2.14 16.29
N GLY A 285 -2.73 2.70 15.09
CA GLY A 285 -1.39 2.80 14.49
C GLY A 285 -0.90 1.57 13.73
N ASN A 286 -1.72 0.52 13.60
CA ASN A 286 -1.41 -0.70 12.85
C ASN A 286 -2.12 -0.74 11.47
N ALA A 287 -2.41 0.42 10.90
CA ALA A 287 -2.95 0.49 9.56
C ALA A 287 -1.85 0.32 8.50
N VAL A 288 -2.22 -0.31 7.40
CA VAL A 288 -1.40 -0.45 6.20
C VAL A 288 -2.09 0.25 5.02
N ASN A 289 -1.32 1.00 4.24
CA ASN A 289 -1.79 1.57 2.99
C ASN A 289 -1.46 0.60 1.84
N ILE A 290 -2.46 0.26 1.04
CA ILE A 290 -2.36 -0.68 -0.09
C ILE A 290 -2.83 0.05 -1.34
N THR A 291 -2.03 -0.02 -2.42
CA THR A 291 -2.43 0.51 -3.72
C THR A 291 -2.98 -0.62 -4.59
N LEU A 292 -4.26 -0.57 -4.88
CA LEU A 292 -4.96 -1.50 -5.77
C LEU A 292 -5.02 -0.95 -7.21
N GLY A 293 -5.35 -1.80 -8.18
CA GLY A 293 -5.39 -1.45 -9.59
C GLY A 293 -4.03 -1.46 -10.29
N LEU A 294 -2.94 -1.67 -9.55
CA LEU A 294 -1.61 -1.89 -10.12
C LEU A 294 -1.44 -3.36 -10.55
N PRO A 295 -0.71 -3.65 -11.64
CA PRO A 295 -0.32 -5.02 -12.01
C PRO A 295 0.60 -5.67 -10.97
N ILE A 296 1.29 -4.86 -10.18
CA ILE A 296 2.16 -5.26 -9.07
C ILE A 296 1.43 -5.20 -7.72
N ILE A 297 2.01 -5.82 -6.70
CA ILE A 297 1.55 -5.70 -5.32
C ILE A 297 2.39 -4.62 -4.62
N ARG A 298 1.73 -3.59 -4.11
CA ARG A 298 2.38 -2.54 -3.34
C ARG A 298 1.65 -2.32 -2.02
N THR A 299 2.38 -2.42 -0.91
CA THR A 299 1.96 -2.02 0.43
C THR A 299 2.87 -0.94 0.98
N SER A 300 2.38 -0.15 1.91
CA SER A 300 3.10 0.99 2.48
C SER A 300 2.74 1.18 3.93
N VAL A 301 3.64 1.78 4.69
CA VAL A 301 3.31 2.32 6.00
C VAL A 301 2.29 3.46 5.88
N ASP A 302 1.51 3.70 6.95
CA ASP A 302 0.48 4.75 7.01
C ASP A 302 0.95 5.96 7.85
N HIS A 303 2.20 6.36 7.70
CA HIS A 303 2.77 7.53 8.36
C HIS A 303 3.85 8.20 7.50
N GLY A 304 4.24 9.42 7.85
CA GLY A 304 5.29 10.18 7.17
C GLY A 304 6.71 9.84 7.64
N THR A 305 7.67 10.63 7.15
CA THR A 305 9.10 10.45 7.41
C THR A 305 9.53 10.71 8.84
N ALA A 306 8.72 11.40 9.64
CA ALA A 306 8.96 11.73 11.04
C ALA A 306 10.44 12.09 11.31
N ILE A 307 10.91 13.10 10.59
CA ILE A 307 12.33 13.52 10.52
C ILE A 307 12.91 13.76 11.91
N ASP A 308 12.11 14.29 12.83
CA ASP A 308 12.45 14.56 14.23
C ASP A 308 12.70 13.30 15.07
N LEU A 309 12.15 12.17 14.65
CA LEU A 309 12.31 10.89 15.35
C LEU A 309 13.46 10.04 14.78
N ALA A 310 14.00 10.40 13.62
CA ALA A 310 15.03 9.62 12.92
C ALA A 310 16.29 9.47 13.80
N GLY A 311 16.75 8.24 13.99
CA GLY A 311 17.92 7.89 14.78
C GLY A 311 17.76 8.02 16.30
N THR A 312 16.54 8.27 16.79
CA THR A 312 16.27 8.40 18.25
C THR A 312 15.88 7.09 18.92
N GLY A 313 15.58 6.04 18.17
CA GLY A 313 15.05 4.78 18.66
C GLY A 313 13.57 4.83 19.08
N LYS A 314 12.87 5.94 18.81
CA LYS A 314 11.44 6.14 19.20
C LYS A 314 10.46 5.87 18.07
N ALA A 315 10.93 5.60 16.85
CA ALA A 315 10.09 5.30 15.71
C ALA A 315 9.37 3.95 15.91
N ASN A 316 8.05 3.94 15.70
CA ASN A 316 7.25 2.71 15.78
C ASN A 316 7.31 1.96 14.48
N ASN A 317 7.67 0.67 14.51
CA ASN A 317 7.80 -0.20 13.34
C ASN A 317 6.53 -1.05 13.06
N GLY A 318 5.46 -0.89 13.83
CA GLY A 318 4.25 -1.71 13.73
C GLY A 318 3.62 -1.66 12.35
N SER A 319 3.44 -0.45 11.78
CA SER A 319 2.87 -0.28 10.44
C SER A 319 3.73 -0.97 9.36
N LEU A 320 5.07 -0.96 9.47
CA LEU A 320 5.95 -1.65 8.52
C LEU A 320 5.80 -3.17 8.63
N LYS A 321 5.74 -3.72 9.85
CA LYS A 321 5.50 -5.16 10.06
C LYS A 321 4.18 -5.60 9.43
N VAL A 322 3.12 -4.84 9.63
CA VAL A 322 1.81 -5.09 9.02
C VAL A 322 1.89 -4.97 7.50
N ALA A 323 2.57 -3.97 6.95
CA ALA A 323 2.75 -3.81 5.51
C ALA A 323 3.50 -4.99 4.88
N ILE A 324 4.58 -5.47 5.51
CA ILE A 324 5.32 -6.66 5.06
C ILE A 324 4.42 -7.89 5.09
N GLN A 325 3.66 -8.10 6.17
CA GLN A 325 2.78 -9.27 6.29
C GLN A 325 1.67 -9.26 5.24
N HIS A 326 1.07 -8.09 4.95
CA HIS A 326 0.09 -7.96 3.88
C HIS A 326 0.71 -8.23 2.50
N ALA A 327 1.91 -7.72 2.22
CA ALA A 327 2.62 -8.00 0.98
C ALA A 327 2.85 -9.52 0.78
N ILE A 328 3.26 -10.22 1.84
CA ILE A 328 3.46 -11.68 1.83
C ILE A 328 2.15 -12.41 1.53
N ASN A 329 1.07 -12.07 2.24
CA ASN A 329 -0.22 -12.71 2.07
C ASN A 329 -0.77 -12.48 0.65
N MET A 330 -0.70 -11.25 0.16
CA MET A 330 -1.16 -10.89 -1.19
C MET A 330 -0.34 -11.58 -2.28
N ALA A 331 0.98 -11.70 -2.10
CA ALA A 331 1.86 -12.41 -3.04
C ALA A 331 1.54 -13.90 -3.09
N ASN A 332 1.30 -14.54 -1.95
CA ASN A 332 0.88 -15.95 -1.89
C ASN A 332 -0.48 -16.16 -2.55
N ASN A 333 -1.45 -15.28 -2.29
CA ASN A 333 -2.77 -15.36 -2.90
C ASN A 333 -2.71 -15.18 -4.43
N ALA A 334 -1.96 -14.20 -4.91
CA ALA A 334 -1.82 -13.94 -6.35
C ALA A 334 -1.17 -15.10 -7.12
N LYS A 335 -0.31 -15.89 -6.48
CA LYS A 335 0.25 -17.12 -7.07
C LYS A 335 -0.80 -18.23 -7.24
N GLN A 336 -1.83 -18.27 -6.39
CA GLN A 336 -2.93 -19.24 -6.48
C GLN A 336 -3.98 -18.85 -7.54
N PHE A 337 -4.10 -17.55 -7.84
CA PHE A 337 -5.04 -16.99 -8.81
C PHE A 337 -4.28 -16.20 -9.90
N PRO A 338 -3.54 -16.88 -10.80
CA PRO A 338 -2.85 -16.20 -11.89
C PRO A 338 -3.86 -15.51 -12.82
N ASN A 339 -3.46 -14.35 -13.39
CA ASN A 339 -4.30 -13.62 -14.35
C ASN A 339 -4.67 -14.51 -15.54
N GLU A 340 -5.96 -14.68 -15.83
CA GLU A 340 -6.45 -15.32 -17.07
C GLU A 340 -6.06 -14.54 -18.34
N GLN A 341 -5.62 -13.29 -18.22
CA GLN A 341 -5.23 -12.44 -19.35
C GLN A 341 -3.83 -12.75 -19.95
N ASN A 342 -3.05 -13.68 -19.38
CA ASN A 342 -1.72 -14.05 -19.87
C ASN A 342 -1.67 -15.44 -20.54
N THR A 343 -2.81 -16.00 -20.93
CA THR A 343 -2.90 -17.24 -21.73
C THR A 343 -3.38 -16.96 -23.15
N ALA A 344 -2.92 -15.88 -23.76
CA ALA A 344 -2.99 -15.75 -25.21
C ALA A 344 -1.66 -16.25 -25.81
N PRO A 345 -1.73 -17.09 -26.86
CA PRO A 345 -0.59 -17.79 -27.48
C PRO A 345 0.39 -16.84 -28.14
#